data_cafbcbae375949b875a816526d561bbb
#
_entry.id   cafbcbae375949b875a816526d561bbb
#
_cell.length_a   1.000
_cell.length_b   1.000
_cell.length_c   1.000
_cell.angle_alpha   90.00
_cell.angle_beta   90.00
_cell.angle_gamma   90.00
#
_symmetry.space_group_name_H-M   'P 1'
#
loop_
_entity.id
_entity.type
_entity.pdbx_description
1 polymer ?
#
loop_
_entity_poly.entity_id
_entity_poly.type
_entity_poly.pdbx_seq_one_letter_code
_entity_poly.pdbx_strand_id
1 'polypeptide(L)' 'MRKILADRLVQCRKSEHLTQREVAIYCDITETAYQNYERMTREPKLEILIRIADFYKVSLDYLTGRTDNKDIS' A
#
# COMPACT_ATOMS: atom_id res chain seq x y z
N MET A 1 -9.76 6.66 -6.63
CA MET A 1 -8.43 6.22 -6.16
C MET A 1 -8.50 5.38 -4.90
N ARG A 2 -9.26 5.81 -3.89
CA ARG A 2 -9.23 5.14 -2.58
C ARG A 2 -9.54 3.65 -2.63
N LYS A 3 -10.60 3.26 -3.36
CA LYS A 3 -11.00 1.85 -3.40
C LYS A 3 -9.95 0.98 -4.06
N ILE A 4 -9.43 1.40 -5.20
CA ILE A 4 -8.45 0.60 -5.91
C ILE A 4 -7.13 0.55 -5.14
N LEU A 5 -6.73 1.66 -4.51
CA LEU A 5 -5.55 1.68 -3.65
C LEU A 5 -5.72 0.69 -2.50
N ALA A 6 -6.85 0.74 -1.79
CA ALA A 6 -7.12 -0.16 -0.67
C ALA A 6 -7.09 -1.61 -1.11
N ASP A 7 -7.73 -1.94 -2.22
CA ASP A 7 -7.77 -3.30 -2.75
C ASP A 7 -6.36 -3.79 -3.09
N ARG A 8 -5.54 -2.94 -3.70
CA ARG A 8 -4.19 -3.33 -4.10
C ARG A 8 -3.25 -3.45 -2.92
N LEU A 9 -3.43 -2.62 -1.88
CA LEU A 9 -2.67 -2.78 -0.64
C LEU A 9 -2.96 -4.13 -0.01
N VAL A 10 -4.23 -4.52 0.06
CA VAL A 10 -4.61 -5.82 0.62
C VAL A 10 -4.01 -6.95 -0.22
N GLN A 11 -4.11 -6.87 -1.54
CA GLN A 11 -3.56 -7.88 -2.44
C GLN A 11 -2.06 -8.04 -2.27
N CYS A 12 -1.33 -6.93 -2.23
CA CYS A 12 0.12 -6.96 -2.05
C CYS A 12 0.49 -7.59 -0.70
N ARG A 13 -0.21 -7.18 0.35
CA ARG A 13 0.08 -7.70 1.70
C ARG A 13 -0.17 -9.20 1.77
N LYS A 14 -1.31 -9.65 1.26
CA LYS A 14 -1.65 -11.07 1.31
C LYS A 14 -0.73 -11.92 0.44
N SER A 15 -0.31 -11.39 -0.70
CA SER A 15 0.61 -12.14 -1.57
C SER A 15 1.97 -12.34 -0.93
N GLU A 16 2.36 -11.47 -0.01
CA GLU A 16 3.61 -11.59 0.74
C GLU A 16 3.43 -12.27 2.09
N HIS A 17 2.21 -12.72 2.40
CA HIS A 17 1.88 -13.41 3.65
C HIS A 17 2.21 -12.57 4.88
N LEU A 18 1.97 -11.27 4.82
CA LEU A 18 2.28 -10.34 5.91
C LEU A 18 1.02 -9.92 6.66
N THR A 19 1.20 -9.59 7.94
CA THR A 19 0.15 -8.93 8.73
C THR A 19 0.20 -7.43 8.49
N GLN A 20 -0.89 -6.75 8.83
CA GLN A 20 -0.93 -5.29 8.76
C GLN A 20 0.14 -4.67 9.66
N ARG A 21 0.34 -5.26 10.84
CA ARG A 21 1.36 -4.79 11.78
C ARG A 21 2.77 -4.88 11.20
N GLU A 22 3.07 -6.00 10.54
CA GLU A 22 4.38 -6.19 9.94
C GLU A 22 4.66 -5.13 8.88
N VAL A 23 3.68 -4.86 8.01
CA VAL A 23 3.84 -3.84 6.98
C VAL A 23 4.03 -2.46 7.61
N ALA A 24 3.25 -2.15 8.64
CA ALA A 24 3.37 -0.87 9.33
C ALA A 24 4.76 -0.67 9.92
N ILE A 25 5.32 -1.72 10.54
CA ILE A 25 6.66 -1.65 11.11
C ILE A 25 7.70 -1.37 10.02
N TYR A 26 7.65 -2.11 8.91
CA TYR A 26 8.59 -1.93 7.82
C TYR A 26 8.48 -0.56 7.15
N CYS A 27 7.26 -0.03 7.09
CA CYS A 27 7.03 1.27 6.46
C CYS A 27 7.17 2.44 7.44
N ASP A 28 7.47 2.15 8.70
CA ASP A 28 7.67 3.18 9.74
C ASP A 28 6.43 4.04 9.92
N ILE A 29 5.27 3.40 10.00
CA ILE A 29 3.98 4.04 10.29
C ILE A 29 3.28 3.22 11.37
N THR A 30 2.21 3.79 11.94
CA THR A 30 1.43 3.03 12.93
C THR A 30 0.57 1.99 12.26
N GLU A 31 0.27 0.92 12.99
CA GLU A 31 -0.64 -0.12 12.48
C GLU A 31 -2.01 0.48 12.18
N THR A 32 -2.50 1.37 13.03
CA THR A 32 -3.79 2.04 12.83
C THR A 32 -3.81 2.84 11.53
N ALA A 33 -2.73 3.56 11.22
CA ALA A 33 -2.65 4.30 9.97
C ALA A 33 -2.72 3.36 8.76
N TYR A 34 -1.96 2.27 8.79
CA TYR A 34 -1.98 1.32 7.68
C TYR A 34 -3.36 0.68 7.53
N GLN A 35 -4.00 0.29 8.67
CA GLN A 35 -5.36 -0.25 8.64
C GLN A 35 -6.33 0.71 7.97
N ASN A 36 -6.22 1.98 8.28
CA ASN A 36 -7.10 2.99 7.68
C ASN A 36 -6.92 3.08 6.17
N TYR A 37 -5.70 2.90 5.68
CA TYR A 37 -5.45 2.89 4.24
C TYR A 37 -6.12 1.69 3.56
N GLU A 38 -6.07 0.50 4.18
CA GLU A 38 -6.74 -0.68 3.64
C GLU A 38 -8.26 -0.60 3.76
N ARG A 39 -8.78 0.19 4.71
CA ARG A 39 -10.23 0.35 4.91
C ARG A 39 -10.83 1.48 4.09
N MET A 40 -10.03 2.23 3.36
CA MET A 40 -10.46 3.39 2.59
C MET A 40 -10.92 4.56 3.47
N THR A 41 -10.56 4.58 4.75
CA THR A 41 -10.96 5.66 5.65
C THR A 41 -9.98 6.81 5.64
N ARG A 42 -8.76 6.61 5.16
CA ARG A 42 -7.76 7.65 5.00
C ARG A 42 -6.88 7.33 3.79
N GLU A 43 -6.34 8.39 3.19
CA GLU A 43 -5.37 8.25 2.12
C GLU A 43 -3.97 8.55 2.67
N PRO A 44 -2.95 7.75 2.30
CA PRO A 44 -1.59 8.04 2.73
C PRO A 44 -1.07 9.30 2.04
N LYS A 45 -0.24 10.06 2.77
CA LYS A 45 0.50 11.15 2.16
C LYS A 45 1.46 10.58 1.11
N LEU A 46 1.86 11.42 0.17
CA LEU A 46 2.69 10.97 -0.94
C LEU A 46 3.96 10.26 -0.47
N GLU A 47 4.66 10.81 0.51
CA GLU A 47 5.90 10.19 1.00
C GLU A 47 5.66 8.81 1.63
N ILE A 48 4.53 8.63 2.28
CA ILE A 48 4.17 7.33 2.87
C ILE A 48 3.79 6.35 1.76
N LEU A 49 3.04 6.83 0.76
CA LEU A 49 2.66 5.99 -0.38
C LEU A 49 3.89 5.51 -1.15
N ILE A 50 4.88 6.38 -1.34
CA ILE A 50 6.14 6.00 -1.97
C ILE A 50 6.83 4.91 -1.15
N ARG A 51 6.87 5.07 0.18
CA ARG A 51 7.50 4.10 1.07
C ARG A 51 6.82 2.73 0.99
N ILE A 52 5.48 2.73 0.94
CA ILE A 52 4.72 1.49 0.81
C ILE A 52 4.98 0.83 -0.55
N ALA A 53 4.97 1.64 -1.62
CA ALA A 53 5.24 1.13 -2.97
C ALA A 53 6.63 0.50 -3.05
N ASP A 54 7.63 1.16 -2.48
CA ASP A 54 8.99 0.63 -2.45
C ASP A 54 9.06 -0.66 -1.65
N PHE A 55 8.36 -0.73 -0.52
CA PHE A 55 8.32 -1.94 0.30
C PHE A 55 7.73 -3.12 -0.48
N TYR A 56 6.61 -2.91 -1.16
CA TYR A 56 5.99 -3.96 -1.97
C TYR A 56 6.66 -4.17 -3.32
N LYS A 57 7.61 -3.29 -3.69
CA LYS A 57 8.31 -3.33 -4.99
C LYS A 57 7.34 -3.23 -6.17
N VAL A 58 6.38 -2.34 -6.04
CA VAL A 58 5.42 -2.04 -7.10
C VAL A 58 5.45 -0.56 -7.41
N SER A 59 4.91 -0.18 -8.58
CA SER A 59 4.87 1.22 -8.97
C SER A 59 3.76 1.97 -8.25
N LEU A 60 3.93 3.28 -8.10
CA LEU A 60 2.86 4.15 -7.62
C LEU A 60 1.66 4.10 -8.55
N ASP A 61 1.91 4.03 -9.86
CA ASP A 61 0.84 3.94 -10.84
C ASP A 61 -0.01 2.69 -10.62
N TYR A 62 0.63 1.57 -10.29
CA TYR A 62 -0.11 0.35 -9.98
C TYR A 62 -0.98 0.53 -8.73
N LEU A 63 -0.41 1.06 -7.65
CA LEU A 63 -1.16 1.22 -6.40
C LEU A 63 -2.33 2.19 -6.56
N THR A 64 -2.18 3.21 -7.38
CA THR A 64 -3.23 4.22 -7.57
C THR A 64 -4.20 3.87 -8.68
N GLY A 65 -4.00 2.75 -9.36
CA GLY A 65 -4.94 2.28 -10.38
C GLY A 65 -4.71 2.86 -11.76
N ARG A 66 -3.60 3.53 -12.00
CA ARG A 66 -3.29 4.09 -13.32
C ARG A 66 -2.78 3.04 -14.29
N THR A 67 -2.33 1.91 -13.77
CA THR A 67 -1.89 0.79 -14.58
C THR A 67 -2.17 -0.52 -13.84
N ASP A 68 -2.33 -1.61 -14.58
CA ASP A 68 -2.41 -2.95 -14.01
C ASP A 68 -1.03 -3.62 -13.92
N ASN A 69 0.01 -2.96 -14.40
CA ASN A 69 1.37 -3.48 -14.38
C ASN A 69 2.06 -3.07 -13.07
N LYS A 70 2.52 -4.07 -12.31
CA LYS A 70 3.20 -3.84 -11.03
C LYS A 70 4.61 -3.29 -11.19
N ASP A 71 5.23 -3.45 -12.34
CA ASP A 71 6.64 -3.14 -12.55
C ASP A 71 6.93 -1.66 -12.33
N ILE A 72 8.05 -1.38 -11.66
CA ILE A 72 8.47 -0.03 -11.33
C ILE A 72 9.08 0.70 -12.53
N SER A 73 9.68 0.00 -13.44
CA SER A 73 10.43 0.57 -14.57
C SER A 73 9.62 1.50 -15.45
#